data_aacb6d34edec59bd65bd95ebb2344640
#
_entry.id   aacb6d34edec59bd65bd95ebb2344640
#
_cell.length_a   1.000
_cell.length_b   1.000
_cell.length_c   1.000
_cell.angle_alpha   90.00
_cell.angle_beta   90.00
_cell.angle_gamma   90.00
#
_symmetry.space_group_name_H-M   'P 1'
#
loop_
_entity.id
_entity.type
_entity.pdbx_description
1 polymer ?
#
loop_
_entity_poly.entity_id
_entity_poly.type
_entity_poly.pdbx_seq_one_letter_code
_entity_poly.pdbx_strand_id
1 'polypeptide(L)'
;MPVKLDALESCGGASFYAFADYAPLGSDPWMSRTELPSVAAADGVLRLRFQQSLRADQGRDLRFVPRPEAALLARVAERLKGMITDAARHTTFAKSDAYARLRELLAGYEEARRRAVSLGAFNAIASARLFRRLGFSLPFVSLSDLLARDELLPSIASTLAVFIREHALVVEAVSEAMAYDERGELHFTRKESGHVPLAIAGAEDGIRRPLRLVMQGGDHLLVAGGETFNAGPADAASLIDLLQRLSGRWSLDIFAPLFLFRLGVSGIVNGRGSIRYSLVLGHVMRRLFGERHVPNLLCSCAPRPSGPLIDAVCHARGGLPPALRDYERTLIDRFLTNDVGTIREEIRVAWRNGAV
;
A
#
# COMPACT_ATOMS: atom_id res chain seq x y z
N MET A 1 0.52 -5.38 9.86
CA MET A 1 -0.33 -5.99 8.80
C MET A 1 -1.27 -7.09 9.32
N PRO A 2 -0.81 -8.20 9.95
CA PRO A 2 -1.70 -9.28 10.42
C PRO A 2 -2.84 -8.82 11.32
N VAL A 3 -2.57 -7.92 12.27
CA VAL A 3 -3.59 -7.34 13.18
C VAL A 3 -4.72 -6.66 12.42
N LYS A 4 -4.40 -5.94 11.33
CA LYS A 4 -5.42 -5.30 10.50
C LYS A 4 -6.32 -6.33 9.80
N LEU A 5 -5.76 -7.44 9.35
CA LEU A 5 -6.51 -8.49 8.68
C LEU A 5 -7.46 -9.21 9.64
N ASP A 6 -7.00 -9.50 10.86
CA ASP A 6 -7.82 -10.11 11.90
C ASP A 6 -8.96 -9.18 12.35
N ALA A 7 -8.65 -7.88 12.51
CA ALA A 7 -9.67 -6.86 12.79
C ALA A 7 -10.75 -6.80 11.70
N LEU A 8 -10.36 -6.83 10.43
CA LEU A 8 -11.30 -6.82 9.31
C LEU A 8 -12.18 -8.08 9.29
N GLU A 9 -11.62 -9.26 9.54
CA GLU A 9 -12.40 -10.50 9.63
C GLU A 9 -13.35 -10.50 10.83
N SER A 10 -12.99 -9.82 11.92
CA SER A 10 -13.79 -9.75 13.16
C SER A 10 -14.92 -8.72 13.11
N CYS A 11 -14.89 -7.79 12.16
CA CYS A 11 -15.92 -6.74 12.05
C CYS A 11 -17.30 -7.22 11.60
N GLY A 12 -17.46 -8.51 11.27
CA GLY A 12 -18.78 -9.14 11.01
C GLY A 12 -19.52 -8.68 9.75
N GLY A 13 -18.92 -7.85 8.91
CA GLY A 13 -19.46 -7.36 7.65
C GLY A 13 -18.73 -7.93 6.43
N ALA A 14 -19.15 -7.50 5.23
CA ALA A 14 -18.40 -7.75 4.02
C ALA A 14 -17.11 -6.91 4.04
N SER A 15 -15.98 -7.56 4.28
CA SER A 15 -14.67 -6.92 4.38
C SER A 15 -13.75 -7.34 3.24
N PHE A 16 -12.87 -6.46 2.79
CA PHE A 16 -11.86 -6.76 1.79
C PHE A 16 -10.55 -6.01 2.07
N TYR A 17 -9.47 -6.54 1.55
CA TYR A 17 -8.18 -5.86 1.57
C TYR A 17 -7.97 -5.13 0.25
N ALA A 18 -7.93 -3.80 0.30
CA ALA A 18 -7.65 -2.96 -0.86
C ALA A 18 -6.13 -2.80 -1.05
N PHE A 19 -5.64 -3.16 -2.22
CA PHE A 19 -4.23 -3.06 -2.59
C PHE A 19 -4.03 -1.92 -3.59
N ALA A 20 -3.21 -0.93 -3.23
CA ALA A 20 -2.87 0.19 -4.10
C ALA A 20 -1.78 -0.22 -5.10
N ASP A 21 -2.17 -0.89 -6.17
CA ASP A 21 -1.30 -1.42 -7.22
C ASP A 21 -0.75 -0.34 -8.18
N TYR A 22 -1.19 0.89 -8.00
CA TYR A 22 -0.80 2.08 -8.77
C TYR A 22 0.15 3.02 -8.02
N ALA A 23 0.68 2.62 -6.87
CA ALA A 23 1.65 3.45 -6.17
C ALA A 23 2.91 3.67 -7.03
N PRO A 24 3.52 4.88 -6.99
CA PRO A 24 4.74 5.12 -7.74
C PRO A 24 5.91 4.35 -7.13
N LEU A 25 6.70 3.70 -7.97
CA LEU A 25 7.89 2.98 -7.53
C LEU A 25 8.85 3.93 -6.81
N GLY A 26 9.27 3.56 -5.61
CA GLY A 26 10.17 4.36 -4.78
C GLY A 26 9.49 5.26 -3.75
N SER A 27 8.16 5.45 -3.83
CA SER A 27 7.42 6.20 -2.80
C SER A 27 7.33 5.43 -1.48
N ASP A 28 7.07 4.13 -1.58
CA ASP A 28 6.95 3.23 -0.44
C ASP A 28 7.95 2.07 -0.55
N PRO A 29 8.92 1.99 0.36
CA PRO A 29 9.94 0.93 0.32
C PRO A 29 9.36 -0.48 0.27
N TRP A 30 8.26 -0.75 0.99
CA TRP A 30 7.66 -2.07 1.06
C TRP A 30 7.02 -2.55 -0.25
N MET A 31 6.70 -1.66 -1.18
CA MET A 31 6.19 -2.02 -2.51
C MET A 31 7.28 -2.47 -3.48
N SER A 32 8.51 -2.01 -3.26
CA SER A 32 9.64 -2.26 -4.14
C SER A 32 10.65 -3.26 -3.56
N ARG A 33 10.65 -3.45 -2.24
CA ARG A 33 11.57 -4.33 -1.54
C ARG A 33 10.92 -4.99 -0.33
N THR A 34 11.41 -6.17 0.01
CA THR A 34 11.14 -6.85 1.28
C THR A 34 12.39 -6.78 2.13
N GLU A 35 12.25 -6.40 3.39
CA GLU A 35 13.34 -6.37 4.37
C GLU A 35 13.16 -7.52 5.36
N LEU A 36 14.25 -8.23 5.66
CA LEU A 36 14.26 -9.35 6.59
C LEU A 36 15.54 -9.31 7.44
N PRO A 37 15.49 -9.70 8.73
CA PRO A 37 16.69 -9.83 9.55
C PRO A 37 17.65 -10.86 8.97
N SER A 38 18.94 -10.53 8.89
CA SER A 38 19.94 -11.43 8.32
C SER A 38 21.30 -11.28 8.98
N VAL A 39 21.85 -12.38 9.44
CA VAL A 39 23.21 -12.45 10.03
C VAL A 39 24.27 -12.01 9.03
N ALA A 40 24.13 -12.39 7.76
CA ALA A 40 25.13 -12.10 6.71
C ALA A 40 25.09 -10.64 6.23
N ALA A 41 24.02 -9.91 6.47
CA ALA A 41 23.93 -8.51 6.03
C ALA A 41 24.73 -7.57 6.94
N ALA A 42 25.49 -6.63 6.37
CA ALA A 42 26.38 -5.75 7.12
C ALA A 42 25.68 -4.92 8.22
N ASP A 43 24.45 -4.49 7.98
CA ASP A 43 23.60 -3.76 8.93
C ASP A 43 22.54 -4.63 9.63
N GLY A 44 22.61 -5.95 9.43
CA GLY A 44 21.63 -6.91 9.97
C GLY A 44 20.37 -7.06 9.16
N VAL A 45 20.20 -6.37 8.01
CA VAL A 45 18.98 -6.36 7.21
C VAL A 45 19.23 -6.81 5.77
N LEU A 46 18.66 -7.95 5.39
CA LEU A 46 18.59 -8.42 4.02
C LEU A 46 17.49 -7.65 3.27
N ARG A 47 17.87 -6.96 2.20
CA ARG A 47 16.92 -6.26 1.32
C ARG A 47 16.76 -7.01 0.02
N LEU A 48 15.56 -7.52 -0.22
CA LEU A 48 15.18 -8.24 -1.45
C LEU A 48 14.37 -7.30 -2.33
N ARG A 49 14.81 -7.14 -3.58
CA ARG A 49 14.12 -6.33 -4.58
C ARG A 49 13.56 -7.21 -5.67
N PHE A 50 12.38 -6.87 -6.16
CA PHE A 50 11.65 -7.60 -7.20
C PHE A 50 11.66 -6.89 -8.56
N GLN A 51 12.45 -5.83 -8.72
CA GLN A 51 12.69 -5.12 -9.97
C GLN A 51 14.18 -5.05 -10.30
N GLN A 52 14.52 -4.94 -11.58
CA GLN A 52 15.91 -4.95 -12.04
C GLN A 52 16.61 -3.60 -11.83
N SER A 53 15.95 -2.48 -12.08
CA SER A 53 16.52 -1.15 -11.96
C SER A 53 15.60 -0.21 -11.19
N LEU A 54 16.12 0.40 -10.12
CA LEU A 54 15.39 1.44 -9.38
C LEU A 54 15.42 2.80 -10.09
N ARG A 55 16.53 3.11 -10.79
CA ARG A 55 16.69 4.45 -11.38
C ARG A 55 15.83 4.67 -12.61
N ALA A 56 15.76 3.69 -13.49
CA ALA A 56 14.97 3.79 -14.71
C ALA A 56 13.46 3.80 -14.45
N ASP A 57 13.03 3.13 -13.37
CA ASP A 57 11.60 2.96 -13.05
C ASP A 57 11.13 3.85 -11.89
N GLN A 58 12.01 4.70 -11.34
CA GLN A 58 11.64 5.57 -10.22
C GLN A 58 10.49 6.52 -10.61
N GLY A 59 9.45 6.55 -9.80
CA GLY A 59 8.26 7.34 -10.05
C GLY A 59 7.26 6.72 -11.02
N ARG A 60 7.62 5.60 -11.69
CA ARG A 60 6.67 4.85 -12.52
C ARG A 60 5.58 4.24 -11.65
N ASP A 61 4.37 4.30 -12.13
CA ASP A 61 3.24 3.58 -11.57
C ASP A 61 3.51 2.07 -11.66
N LEU A 62 3.29 1.33 -10.58
CA LEU A 62 3.58 -0.10 -10.49
C LEU A 62 2.87 -0.95 -11.56
N ARG A 63 1.77 -0.46 -12.14
CA ARG A 63 1.07 -1.10 -13.26
C ARG A 63 1.89 -1.10 -14.55
N PHE A 64 2.83 -0.16 -14.70
CA PHE A 64 3.72 0.01 -15.85
C PHE A 64 5.15 -0.47 -15.59
N VAL A 65 5.44 -0.94 -14.39
CA VAL A 65 6.73 -1.59 -14.08
C VAL A 65 6.62 -3.08 -14.44
N PRO A 66 7.56 -3.63 -15.23
CA PRO A 66 7.53 -5.04 -15.60
C PRO A 66 7.52 -5.97 -14.38
N ARG A 67 6.80 -7.08 -14.51
CA ARG A 67 6.85 -8.15 -13.51
C ARG A 67 8.27 -8.69 -13.33
N PRO A 68 8.62 -9.29 -12.17
CA PRO A 68 9.94 -9.89 -11.95
C PRO A 68 10.27 -10.97 -12.98
N GLU A 69 11.51 -10.99 -13.45
CA GLU A 69 12.03 -12.08 -14.29
C GLU A 69 12.32 -13.34 -13.46
N ALA A 70 12.29 -14.51 -14.10
CA ALA A 70 12.60 -15.77 -13.44
C ALA A 70 14.00 -15.79 -12.81
N ALA A 71 15.00 -15.24 -13.52
CA ALA A 71 16.37 -15.13 -13.00
C ALA A 71 16.47 -14.27 -11.73
N LEU A 72 15.65 -13.22 -11.62
CA LEU A 72 15.59 -12.40 -10.42
C LEU A 72 14.98 -13.18 -9.25
N LEU A 73 13.88 -13.89 -9.47
CA LEU A 73 13.28 -14.75 -8.44
C LEU A 73 14.22 -15.87 -7.99
N ALA A 74 15.01 -16.45 -8.89
CA ALA A 74 16.03 -17.44 -8.54
C ALA A 74 17.10 -16.83 -7.60
N ARG A 75 17.57 -15.60 -7.86
CA ARG A 75 18.49 -14.89 -6.95
C ARG A 75 17.85 -14.59 -5.60
N VAL A 76 16.59 -14.20 -5.57
CA VAL A 76 15.83 -14.01 -4.32
C VAL A 76 15.77 -15.32 -3.54
N ALA A 77 15.49 -16.43 -4.21
CA ALA A 77 15.44 -17.76 -3.59
C ALA A 77 16.78 -18.15 -2.92
N GLU A 78 17.90 -17.96 -3.61
CA GLU A 78 19.23 -18.29 -3.06
C GLU A 78 19.58 -17.39 -1.85
N ARG A 79 19.22 -16.11 -1.90
CA ARG A 79 19.43 -15.21 -0.76
C ARG A 79 18.60 -15.60 0.46
N LEU A 80 17.34 -16.01 0.28
CA LEU A 80 16.49 -16.50 1.36
C LEU A 80 16.98 -17.82 1.94
N LYS A 81 17.46 -18.73 1.11
CA LYS A 81 18.10 -19.98 1.57
C LYS A 81 19.33 -19.70 2.43
N GLY A 82 20.22 -18.81 1.95
CA GLY A 82 21.39 -18.35 2.71
C GLY A 82 21.00 -17.77 4.07
N MET A 83 20.04 -16.88 4.09
CA MET A 83 19.54 -16.25 5.33
C MET A 83 19.06 -17.31 6.36
N ILE A 84 18.25 -18.28 5.93
CA ILE A 84 17.78 -19.38 6.80
C ILE A 84 18.96 -20.22 7.30
N THR A 85 19.91 -20.55 6.40
CA THR A 85 21.09 -21.34 6.75
C THR A 85 21.93 -20.63 7.81
N ASP A 86 22.18 -19.33 7.64
CA ASP A 86 23.01 -18.53 8.55
C ASP A 86 22.30 -18.34 9.90
N ALA A 87 20.99 -18.02 9.89
CA ALA A 87 20.22 -17.88 11.11
C ALA A 87 20.21 -19.16 11.97
N ALA A 88 20.10 -20.32 11.33
CA ALA A 88 20.07 -21.61 12.01
C ALA A 88 21.40 -22.01 12.70
N ARG A 89 22.50 -21.27 12.48
CA ARG A 89 23.75 -21.43 13.21
C ARG A 89 23.77 -20.67 14.54
N HIS A 90 22.86 -19.72 14.72
CA HIS A 90 22.85 -18.80 15.85
C HIS A 90 21.61 -18.89 16.73
N THR A 91 20.59 -19.58 16.27
CA THR A 91 19.33 -19.76 17.02
C THR A 91 18.69 -21.11 16.68
N THR A 92 17.88 -21.61 17.61
CA THR A 92 17.13 -22.86 17.42
C THR A 92 15.77 -22.57 16.81
N PHE A 93 15.57 -23.02 15.60
CA PHE A 93 14.27 -23.16 14.95
C PHE A 93 14.29 -24.36 14.01
N ALA A 94 13.12 -24.91 13.69
CA ALA A 94 13.00 -26.06 12.81
C ALA A 94 13.42 -25.70 11.38
N LYS A 95 14.70 -25.86 11.05
CA LYS A 95 15.29 -25.53 9.74
C LYS A 95 14.58 -26.23 8.60
N SER A 96 14.19 -27.51 8.79
CA SER A 96 13.39 -28.28 7.82
C SER A 96 12.09 -27.60 7.47
N ASP A 97 11.38 -27.08 8.48
CA ASP A 97 10.10 -26.42 8.33
C ASP A 97 10.25 -25.05 7.64
N ALA A 98 11.28 -24.30 8.03
CA ALA A 98 11.61 -23.04 7.36
C ALA A 98 11.89 -23.23 5.87
N TYR A 99 12.60 -24.29 5.49
CA TYR A 99 12.82 -24.65 4.08
C TYR A 99 11.55 -25.15 3.38
N ALA A 100 10.68 -25.89 4.06
CA ALA A 100 9.40 -26.29 3.50
C ALA A 100 8.55 -25.05 3.18
N ARG A 101 8.44 -24.12 4.12
CA ARG A 101 7.72 -22.84 3.95
C ARG A 101 8.37 -21.95 2.90
N LEU A 102 9.69 -21.93 2.81
CA LEU A 102 10.38 -21.21 1.74
C LEU A 102 10.00 -21.78 0.36
N ARG A 103 9.94 -23.10 0.19
CA ARG A 103 9.49 -23.70 -1.08
C ARG A 103 8.06 -23.28 -1.43
N GLU A 104 7.16 -23.25 -0.45
CA GLU A 104 5.79 -22.77 -0.65
C GLU A 104 5.73 -21.29 -1.05
N LEU A 105 6.51 -20.43 -0.39
CA LEU A 105 6.60 -19.02 -0.71
C LEU A 105 7.10 -18.80 -2.14
N LEU A 106 8.16 -19.51 -2.52
CA LEU A 106 8.75 -19.41 -3.86
C LEU A 106 7.81 -19.95 -4.95
N ALA A 107 7.08 -21.03 -4.67
CA ALA A 107 6.03 -21.52 -5.57
C ALA A 107 4.92 -20.48 -5.76
N GLY A 108 4.55 -19.78 -4.68
CA GLY A 108 3.62 -18.66 -4.73
C GLY A 108 4.12 -17.49 -5.57
N TYR A 109 5.40 -17.14 -5.46
CA TYR A 109 6.03 -16.10 -6.27
C TYR A 109 6.09 -16.48 -7.75
N GLU A 110 6.46 -17.71 -8.06
CA GLU A 110 6.52 -18.19 -9.45
C GLU A 110 5.14 -18.19 -10.10
N GLU A 111 4.11 -18.58 -9.37
CA GLU A 111 2.75 -18.49 -9.91
C GLU A 111 2.28 -17.04 -10.06
N ALA A 112 2.59 -16.16 -9.09
CA ALA A 112 2.31 -14.74 -9.21
C ALA A 112 3.00 -14.17 -10.46
N ARG A 113 4.27 -14.52 -10.69
CA ARG A 113 5.02 -14.11 -11.89
C ARG A 113 4.35 -14.55 -13.19
N ARG A 114 3.89 -15.82 -13.24
CA ARG A 114 3.21 -16.33 -14.47
C ARG A 114 1.91 -15.61 -14.78
N ARG A 115 1.16 -15.22 -13.76
CA ARG A 115 -0.16 -14.60 -13.90
C ARG A 115 -0.12 -13.06 -14.01
N ALA A 116 0.88 -12.45 -13.43
CA ALA A 116 1.00 -11.00 -13.42
C ALA A 116 1.48 -10.45 -14.77
N VAL A 117 0.99 -9.28 -15.13
CA VAL A 117 1.45 -8.50 -16.29
C VAL A 117 2.42 -7.38 -15.86
N SER A 118 2.39 -7.00 -14.58
CA SER A 118 3.16 -5.90 -14.02
C SER A 118 3.66 -6.24 -12.61
N LEU A 119 4.56 -5.39 -12.07
CA LEU A 119 5.01 -5.50 -10.67
C LEU A 119 3.87 -5.29 -9.69
N GLY A 120 2.95 -4.36 -9.97
CA GLY A 120 1.76 -4.15 -9.15
C GLY A 120 0.91 -5.41 -9.04
N ALA A 121 0.57 -6.03 -10.18
CA ALA A 121 -0.18 -7.28 -10.23
C ALA A 121 0.59 -8.43 -9.55
N PHE A 122 1.92 -8.52 -9.74
CA PHE A 122 2.75 -9.51 -9.06
C PHE A 122 2.65 -9.38 -7.53
N ASN A 123 2.83 -8.17 -7.00
CA ASN A 123 2.75 -7.90 -5.57
C ASN A 123 1.37 -8.24 -5.01
N ALA A 124 0.29 -7.88 -5.73
CA ALA A 124 -1.07 -8.18 -5.33
C ALA A 124 -1.31 -9.69 -5.22
N ILE A 125 -0.97 -10.46 -6.26
CA ILE A 125 -1.17 -11.93 -6.30
C ILE A 125 -0.29 -12.62 -5.25
N ALA A 126 0.97 -12.22 -5.12
CA ALA A 126 1.90 -12.80 -4.15
C ALA A 126 1.43 -12.56 -2.70
N SER A 127 0.98 -11.34 -2.40
CA SER A 127 0.45 -10.99 -1.08
C SER A 127 -0.85 -11.75 -0.77
N ALA A 128 -1.79 -11.81 -1.71
CA ALA A 128 -3.04 -12.55 -1.54
C ALA A 128 -2.80 -14.03 -1.24
N ARG A 129 -1.81 -14.66 -1.90
CA ARG A 129 -1.43 -16.04 -1.65
C ARG A 129 -0.82 -16.22 -0.27
N LEU A 130 0.10 -15.34 0.11
CA LEU A 130 0.70 -15.37 1.44
C LEU A 130 -0.38 -15.23 2.52
N PHE A 131 -1.33 -14.31 2.36
CA PHE A 131 -2.44 -14.13 3.30
C PHE A 131 -3.30 -15.39 3.44
N ARG A 132 -3.64 -16.04 2.32
CA ARG A 132 -4.38 -17.30 2.35
C ARG A 132 -3.61 -18.41 3.07
N ARG A 133 -2.28 -18.51 2.86
CA ARG A 133 -1.42 -19.48 3.58
C ARG A 133 -1.35 -19.18 5.07
N LEU A 134 -1.47 -17.94 5.47
CA LEU A 134 -1.59 -17.52 6.87
C LEU A 134 -3.01 -17.69 7.43
N GLY A 135 -3.94 -18.28 6.66
CA GLY A 135 -5.30 -18.57 7.07
C GLY A 135 -6.27 -17.39 7.04
N PHE A 136 -5.92 -16.28 6.36
CA PHE A 136 -6.86 -15.18 6.14
C PHE A 136 -7.71 -15.44 4.89
N SER A 137 -9.03 -15.30 5.03
CA SER A 137 -10.01 -15.55 3.96
C SER A 137 -10.50 -14.28 3.27
N LEU A 138 -10.01 -13.11 3.66
CA LEU A 138 -10.42 -11.82 3.09
C LEU A 138 -10.26 -11.77 1.57
N PRO A 139 -11.25 -11.28 0.84
CA PRO A 139 -11.07 -10.90 -0.56
C PRO A 139 -9.95 -9.87 -0.70
N PHE A 140 -9.10 -10.09 -1.67
CA PHE A 140 -7.99 -9.19 -2.00
C PHE A 140 -8.33 -8.49 -3.31
N VAL A 141 -8.48 -7.19 -3.26
CA VAL A 141 -8.96 -6.37 -4.38
C VAL A 141 -7.89 -5.37 -4.77
N SER A 142 -7.49 -5.37 -6.03
CA SER A 142 -6.69 -4.31 -6.62
C SER A 142 -7.53 -3.04 -6.72
N LEU A 143 -7.01 -1.92 -6.24
CA LEU A 143 -7.73 -0.65 -6.32
C LEU A 143 -7.90 -0.19 -7.77
N SER A 144 -6.94 -0.44 -8.64
CA SER A 144 -7.08 -0.09 -10.07
C SER A 144 -8.21 -0.88 -10.73
N ASP A 145 -8.33 -2.18 -10.44
CA ASP A 145 -9.42 -3.01 -10.95
C ASP A 145 -10.78 -2.60 -10.38
N LEU A 146 -10.81 -2.21 -9.09
CA LEU A 146 -12.04 -1.70 -8.46
C LEU A 146 -12.50 -0.40 -9.13
N LEU A 147 -11.58 0.54 -9.30
CA LEU A 147 -11.86 1.86 -9.86
C LEU A 147 -12.18 1.82 -11.37
N ALA A 148 -11.76 0.78 -12.09
CA ALA A 148 -12.05 0.59 -13.50
C ALA A 148 -13.44 0.00 -13.78
N ARG A 149 -14.24 -0.29 -12.73
CA ARG A 149 -15.59 -0.85 -12.91
C ARG A 149 -16.58 0.22 -13.34
N ASP A 150 -17.27 -0.01 -14.44
CA ASP A 150 -18.23 0.93 -15.03
C ASP A 150 -19.35 1.30 -14.04
N GLU A 151 -19.77 0.34 -13.19
CA GLU A 151 -20.83 0.57 -12.19
C GLU A 151 -20.44 1.58 -11.11
N LEU A 152 -19.14 1.78 -10.87
CA LEU A 152 -18.60 2.70 -9.87
C LEU A 152 -18.27 4.08 -10.44
N LEU A 153 -18.06 4.18 -11.75
CA LEU A 153 -17.67 5.44 -12.42
C LEU A 153 -18.64 6.60 -12.13
N PRO A 154 -19.98 6.44 -12.10
CA PRO A 154 -20.87 7.55 -11.79
C PRO A 154 -20.63 8.16 -10.41
N SER A 155 -20.42 7.33 -9.38
CA SER A 155 -20.12 7.81 -8.03
C SER A 155 -18.74 8.46 -7.94
N ILE A 156 -17.75 7.90 -8.62
CA ILE A 156 -16.39 8.45 -8.69
C ILE A 156 -16.42 9.80 -9.39
N ALA A 157 -17.05 9.89 -10.56
CA ALA A 157 -17.19 11.12 -11.33
C ALA A 157 -17.95 12.21 -10.57
N SER A 158 -19.06 11.86 -9.90
CA SER A 158 -19.82 12.81 -9.08
C SER A 158 -18.98 13.36 -7.92
N THR A 159 -18.20 12.50 -7.27
CA THR A 159 -17.28 12.92 -6.20
C THR A 159 -16.18 13.84 -6.76
N LEU A 160 -15.57 13.45 -7.88
CA LEU A 160 -14.53 14.22 -8.55
C LEU A 160 -15.05 15.58 -9.01
N ALA A 161 -16.28 15.66 -9.51
CA ALA A 161 -16.93 16.91 -9.93
C ALA A 161 -16.99 17.92 -8.78
N VAL A 162 -17.29 17.46 -7.56
CA VAL A 162 -17.26 18.33 -6.37
C VAL A 162 -15.84 18.84 -6.11
N PHE A 163 -14.83 17.96 -6.15
CA PHE A 163 -13.44 18.36 -5.94
C PHE A 163 -12.94 19.36 -6.98
N ILE A 164 -13.37 19.25 -8.23
CA ILE A 164 -12.96 20.17 -9.29
C ILE A 164 -13.65 21.52 -9.12
N ARG A 165 -14.96 21.54 -8.90
CA ARG A 165 -15.71 22.78 -8.73
C ARG A 165 -15.35 23.54 -7.45
N GLU A 166 -15.13 22.80 -6.38
CA GLU A 166 -14.81 23.34 -5.06
C GLU A 166 -13.31 23.23 -4.73
N HIS A 167 -12.43 23.24 -5.75
CA HIS A 167 -11.01 23.01 -5.54
C HIS A 167 -10.34 24.01 -4.57
N ALA A 168 -10.80 25.26 -4.55
CA ALA A 168 -10.31 26.25 -3.60
C ALA A 168 -10.65 25.87 -2.16
N LEU A 169 -11.88 25.41 -1.93
CA LEU A 169 -12.34 24.94 -0.63
C LEU A 169 -11.57 23.69 -0.17
N VAL A 170 -11.19 22.79 -1.10
CA VAL A 170 -10.32 21.64 -0.78
C VAL A 170 -8.96 22.11 -0.26
N VAL A 171 -8.34 23.05 -0.95
CA VAL A 171 -7.02 23.60 -0.55
C VAL A 171 -7.10 24.28 0.82
N GLU A 172 -8.16 25.05 1.05
CA GLU A 172 -8.43 25.71 2.33
C GLU A 172 -8.63 24.68 3.44
N ALA A 173 -9.52 23.68 3.23
CA ALA A 173 -9.81 22.63 4.20
C ALA A 173 -8.57 21.81 4.58
N VAL A 174 -7.70 21.49 3.61
CA VAL A 174 -6.43 20.82 3.89
C VAL A 174 -5.52 21.73 4.73
N SER A 175 -5.43 23.01 4.39
CA SER A 175 -4.59 23.98 5.12
C SER A 175 -5.07 24.18 6.55
N GLU A 176 -6.39 24.28 6.76
CA GLU A 176 -7.01 24.36 8.08
C GLU A 176 -6.71 23.11 8.92
N ALA A 177 -6.90 21.92 8.33
CA ALA A 177 -6.62 20.67 9.02
C ALA A 177 -5.14 20.54 9.41
N MET A 178 -4.23 20.99 8.56
CA MET A 178 -2.80 20.97 8.85
C MET A 178 -2.38 21.98 9.92
N ALA A 179 -3.14 23.08 10.11
CA ALA A 179 -2.87 24.04 11.17
C ALA A 179 -3.06 23.45 12.58
N TYR A 180 -3.82 22.35 12.72
CA TYR A 180 -3.96 21.62 13.99
C TYR A 180 -2.77 20.69 14.29
N ASP A 181 -1.83 20.53 13.35
CA ASP A 181 -0.64 19.72 13.57
C ASP A 181 0.50 20.55 14.19
N GLU A 182 0.34 20.90 15.46
CA GLU A 182 1.32 21.69 16.24
C GLU A 182 2.72 21.05 16.25
N ARG A 183 2.83 19.74 15.99
CA ARG A 183 4.09 18.99 16.05
C ARG A 183 4.74 18.80 14.68
N GLY A 184 4.08 19.22 13.57
CA GLY A 184 4.58 18.99 12.22
C GLY A 184 4.69 17.48 11.85
N GLU A 185 3.94 16.63 12.54
CA GLU A 185 3.97 15.18 12.33
C GLU A 185 3.12 14.70 11.16
N LEU A 186 2.24 15.56 10.66
CA LEU A 186 1.44 15.30 9.46
C LEU A 186 2.28 15.61 8.22
N HIS A 187 2.89 14.61 7.66
CA HIS A 187 3.58 14.71 6.36
C HIS A 187 2.60 14.84 5.19
N PHE A 188 1.57 15.62 5.35
CA PHE A 188 0.62 15.89 4.29
C PHE A 188 1.20 17.04 3.44
N THR A 189 1.53 16.78 2.20
CA THR A 189 1.98 17.83 1.28
C THR A 189 0.87 18.88 1.15
N ARG A 190 1.19 20.14 1.43
CA ARG A 190 0.26 21.27 1.19
C ARG A 190 -0.27 21.13 -0.21
N LYS A 191 -1.59 21.18 -0.35
CA LYS A 191 -2.21 21.17 -1.66
C LYS A 191 -2.07 22.56 -2.27
N GLU A 192 -1.49 22.60 -3.46
CA GLU A 192 -1.40 23.85 -4.22
C GLU A 192 -2.74 24.18 -4.88
N SER A 193 -2.94 25.43 -5.25
CA SER A 193 -4.07 25.82 -6.08
C SER A 193 -4.17 24.94 -7.32
N GLY A 194 -5.38 24.51 -7.66
CA GLY A 194 -5.63 23.60 -8.78
C GLY A 194 -5.39 22.10 -8.50
N HIS A 195 -5.05 21.71 -7.27
CA HIS A 195 -4.91 20.28 -6.95
C HIS A 195 -6.24 19.55 -7.10
N VAL A 196 -6.22 18.43 -7.81
CA VAL A 196 -7.33 17.47 -7.89
C VAL A 196 -6.88 16.11 -7.35
N PRO A 197 -7.80 15.27 -6.79
CA PRO A 197 -7.44 14.02 -6.11
C PRO A 197 -7.13 12.88 -7.08
N LEU A 198 -6.59 13.20 -8.23
CA LEU A 198 -6.20 12.25 -9.27
C LEU A 198 -4.73 12.38 -9.64
N ALA A 199 -4.18 11.26 -10.04
CA ALA A 199 -2.90 11.20 -10.73
C ALA A 199 -3.05 10.39 -12.02
N ILE A 200 -2.17 10.61 -12.97
CA ILE A 200 -2.12 9.88 -14.23
C ILE A 200 -0.72 9.32 -14.45
N ALA A 201 -0.65 8.11 -14.99
CA ALA A 201 0.59 7.57 -15.54
C ALA A 201 0.79 8.14 -16.95
N GLY A 202 1.96 8.73 -17.22
CA GLY A 202 2.32 9.25 -18.52
C GLY A 202 2.21 8.19 -19.61
N ALA A 203 1.73 8.56 -20.81
CA ALA A 203 1.49 7.62 -21.89
C ALA A 203 2.77 6.91 -22.36
N GLU A 204 3.88 7.62 -22.38
CA GLU A 204 5.17 7.12 -22.89
C GLU A 204 6.04 6.49 -21.80
N ASP A 205 6.10 7.12 -20.63
CA ASP A 205 7.07 6.76 -19.58
C ASP A 205 6.45 6.02 -18.40
N GLY A 206 5.12 6.01 -18.29
CA GLY A 206 4.40 5.40 -17.17
C GLY A 206 4.65 6.10 -15.82
N ILE A 207 5.33 7.25 -15.79
CA ILE A 207 5.59 7.99 -14.56
C ILE A 207 4.28 8.57 -14.03
N ARG A 208 3.99 8.30 -12.76
CA ARG A 208 2.80 8.79 -12.09
C ARG A 208 2.94 10.27 -11.72
N ARG A 209 2.04 11.10 -12.23
CA ARG A 209 2.02 12.54 -12.02
C ARG A 209 0.67 12.99 -11.48
N PRO A 210 0.62 13.89 -10.47
CA PRO A 210 -0.63 14.48 -10.02
C PRO A 210 -1.24 15.35 -11.13
N LEU A 211 -2.56 15.27 -11.27
CA LEU A 211 -3.30 16.17 -12.15
C LEU A 211 -3.55 17.50 -11.45
N ARG A 212 -3.45 18.57 -12.22
CA ARG A 212 -3.76 19.95 -11.79
C ARG A 212 -4.86 20.54 -12.64
N LEU A 213 -5.75 21.28 -12.01
CA LEU A 213 -6.81 22.01 -12.66
C LEU A 213 -6.30 23.34 -13.20
N VAL A 214 -6.62 23.62 -14.44
CA VAL A 214 -6.42 24.93 -15.11
C VAL A 214 -7.75 25.35 -15.72
N MET A 215 -8.15 26.61 -15.52
CA MET A 215 -9.34 27.16 -16.14
C MET A 215 -8.95 27.88 -17.43
N GLN A 216 -9.59 27.52 -18.53
CA GLN A 216 -9.36 28.16 -19.83
C GLN A 216 -10.66 28.30 -20.61
N GLY A 217 -11.07 29.53 -20.90
CA GLY A 217 -12.28 29.77 -21.73
C GLY A 217 -13.59 29.28 -21.13
N GLY A 218 -13.64 29.07 -19.82
CA GLY A 218 -14.80 28.47 -19.13
C GLY A 218 -14.75 26.96 -18.96
N ASP A 219 -13.81 26.30 -19.62
CA ASP A 219 -13.59 24.85 -19.48
C ASP A 219 -12.60 24.52 -18.37
N HIS A 220 -12.80 23.36 -17.76
CA HIS A 220 -11.88 22.78 -16.80
C HIS A 220 -10.89 21.86 -17.54
N LEU A 221 -9.61 22.23 -17.51
CA LEU A 221 -8.53 21.42 -18.06
C LEU A 221 -7.75 20.75 -16.94
N LEU A 222 -7.51 19.45 -17.06
CA LEU A 222 -6.63 18.70 -16.16
C LEU A 222 -5.28 18.52 -16.84
N VAL A 223 -4.21 18.96 -16.21
CA VAL A 223 -2.86 18.97 -16.80
C VAL A 223 -1.88 18.16 -15.94
N ALA A 224 -1.01 17.38 -16.59
CA ALA A 224 0.11 16.68 -15.94
C ALA A 224 1.21 16.34 -16.95
N GLY A 225 2.47 16.71 -16.64
CA GLY A 225 3.64 16.28 -17.41
C GLY A 225 3.62 16.61 -18.90
N GLY A 226 2.98 17.75 -19.29
CA GLY A 226 2.83 18.15 -20.68
C GLY A 226 1.57 17.59 -21.38
N GLU A 227 0.86 16.68 -20.75
CA GLU A 227 -0.45 16.21 -21.22
C GLU A 227 -1.57 17.12 -20.70
N THR A 228 -2.58 17.36 -21.53
CA THR A 228 -3.77 18.17 -21.17
C THR A 228 -5.04 17.40 -21.53
N PHE A 229 -5.96 17.33 -20.57
CA PHE A 229 -7.22 16.61 -20.69
C PHE A 229 -8.38 17.57 -20.44
N ASN A 230 -9.27 17.71 -21.41
CA ASN A 230 -10.47 18.53 -21.24
C ASN A 230 -11.51 17.77 -20.40
N ALA A 231 -11.88 18.31 -19.25
CA ALA A 231 -12.92 17.84 -18.35
C ALA A 231 -14.28 18.55 -18.61
N GLY A 232 -14.35 19.45 -19.58
CA GLY A 232 -15.56 20.17 -19.94
C GLY A 232 -16.08 21.00 -18.76
N PRO A 233 -17.42 21.01 -18.54
CA PRO A 233 -18.03 21.73 -17.43
C PRO A 233 -17.76 21.08 -16.06
N ALA A 234 -16.97 20.04 -15.99
CA ALA A 234 -16.71 19.23 -14.79
C ALA A 234 -18.00 18.70 -14.13
N ASP A 235 -18.98 18.31 -14.93
CA ASP A 235 -20.13 17.55 -14.48
C ASP A 235 -19.83 16.04 -14.49
N ALA A 236 -20.74 15.25 -13.91
CA ALA A 236 -20.53 13.80 -13.80
C ALA A 236 -20.41 13.13 -15.17
N ALA A 237 -21.16 13.56 -16.19
CA ALA A 237 -21.18 12.93 -17.51
C ALA A 237 -19.84 13.14 -18.23
N SER A 238 -19.37 14.41 -18.32
CA SER A 238 -18.07 14.71 -18.93
C SER A 238 -16.90 14.04 -18.25
N LEU A 239 -16.98 13.87 -16.92
CA LEU A 239 -15.94 13.18 -16.14
C LEU A 239 -16.00 11.66 -16.30
N ILE A 240 -17.16 11.04 -16.48
CA ILE A 240 -17.25 9.61 -16.83
C ILE A 240 -16.53 9.37 -18.16
N ASP A 241 -16.86 10.14 -19.20
CA ASP A 241 -16.22 10.03 -20.51
C ASP A 241 -14.71 10.23 -20.43
N LEU A 242 -14.26 11.19 -19.62
CA LEU A 242 -12.83 11.41 -19.37
C LEU A 242 -12.17 10.23 -18.70
N LEU A 243 -12.74 9.71 -17.62
CA LEU A 243 -12.18 8.59 -16.86
C LEU A 243 -12.15 7.31 -17.69
N GLN A 244 -13.15 7.09 -18.57
CA GLN A 244 -13.16 5.97 -19.51
C GLN A 244 -12.03 6.10 -20.56
N ARG A 245 -11.84 7.29 -21.13
CA ARG A 245 -10.73 7.54 -22.07
C ARG A 245 -9.36 7.35 -21.42
N LEU A 246 -9.24 7.64 -20.13
CA LEU A 246 -8.02 7.48 -19.35
C LEU A 246 -7.93 6.13 -18.64
N SER A 247 -8.81 5.17 -18.97
CA SER A 247 -8.85 3.87 -18.33
C SER A 247 -7.48 3.19 -18.32
N GLY A 248 -7.14 2.57 -17.20
CA GLY A 248 -5.84 1.94 -16.98
C GLY A 248 -4.70 2.90 -16.65
N ARG A 249 -4.83 4.21 -16.87
CA ARG A 249 -3.78 5.21 -16.61
C ARG A 249 -4.04 6.06 -15.37
N TRP A 250 -5.28 6.40 -15.06
CA TRP A 250 -5.60 7.22 -13.91
C TRP A 250 -5.60 6.42 -12.59
N SER A 251 -5.42 7.12 -11.51
CA SER A 251 -5.46 6.58 -10.15
C SER A 251 -5.83 7.67 -9.16
N LEU A 252 -6.38 7.26 -8.01
CA LEU A 252 -6.63 8.19 -6.91
C LEU A 252 -5.31 8.50 -6.18
N ASP A 253 -5.23 9.70 -5.62
CA ASP A 253 -4.14 10.09 -4.74
C ASP A 253 -4.44 9.71 -3.27
N ILE A 254 -3.90 10.48 -2.34
CA ILE A 254 -4.09 10.29 -0.90
C ILE A 254 -5.55 10.41 -0.45
N PHE A 255 -6.45 10.97 -1.28
CA PHE A 255 -7.87 11.02 -1.03
C PHE A 255 -8.63 9.72 -1.37
N ALA A 256 -7.94 8.66 -1.82
CA ALA A 256 -8.58 7.38 -2.13
C ALA A 256 -9.55 6.87 -1.04
N PRO A 257 -9.26 6.97 0.27
CA PRO A 257 -10.20 6.57 1.31
C PRO A 257 -11.53 7.32 1.28
N LEU A 258 -11.52 8.61 0.91
CA LEU A 258 -12.72 9.42 0.77
C LEU A 258 -13.60 8.92 -0.39
N PHE A 259 -12.99 8.58 -1.53
CA PHE A 259 -13.72 8.00 -2.66
C PHE A 259 -14.31 6.64 -2.30
N LEU A 260 -13.55 5.76 -1.63
CA LEU A 260 -14.06 4.47 -1.17
C LEU A 260 -15.26 4.62 -0.25
N PHE A 261 -15.23 5.64 0.61
CA PHE A 261 -16.38 5.97 1.45
C PHE A 261 -17.61 6.36 0.62
N ARG A 262 -17.43 7.24 -0.33
CA ARG A 262 -18.51 7.65 -1.25
C ARG A 262 -19.04 6.48 -2.08
N LEU A 263 -18.28 5.41 -2.22
CA LEU A 263 -18.69 4.14 -2.82
C LEU A 263 -19.38 3.17 -1.83
N GLY A 264 -19.66 3.60 -0.58
CA GLY A 264 -20.38 2.81 0.42
C GLY A 264 -19.52 2.00 1.37
N VAL A 265 -18.19 2.21 1.39
CA VAL A 265 -17.31 1.62 2.41
C VAL A 265 -17.63 2.25 3.76
N SER A 266 -18.07 1.47 4.74
CA SER A 266 -18.54 1.96 6.04
C SER A 266 -17.47 2.16 7.09
N GLY A 267 -16.24 1.70 6.85
CA GLY A 267 -15.11 1.87 7.74
C GLY A 267 -13.80 1.44 7.13
N ILE A 268 -12.68 1.97 7.62
CA ILE A 268 -11.34 1.66 7.14
C ILE A 268 -10.45 1.28 8.31
N VAL A 269 -9.70 0.19 8.17
CA VAL A 269 -8.68 -0.21 9.13
C VAL A 269 -7.34 0.33 8.69
N ASN A 270 -6.80 1.29 9.43
CA ASN A 270 -5.57 1.99 9.14
C ASN A 270 -4.41 1.57 10.06
N GLY A 271 -3.18 1.71 9.57
CA GLY A 271 -1.97 1.65 10.39
C GLY A 271 -1.62 3.00 11.00
N ARG A 272 -0.67 2.98 11.93
CA ARG A 272 -0.18 4.17 12.65
C ARG A 272 0.19 5.33 11.71
N GLY A 273 0.84 5.06 10.57
CA GLY A 273 1.19 6.10 9.60
C GLY A 273 0.00 6.66 8.83
N SER A 274 -1.03 5.85 8.59
CA SER A 274 -2.19 6.27 7.79
C SER A 274 -3.27 6.99 8.58
N ILE A 275 -3.35 6.77 9.90
CA ILE A 275 -4.40 7.40 10.74
C ILE A 275 -4.28 8.92 10.76
N ARG A 276 -3.06 9.44 10.67
CA ARG A 276 -2.80 10.89 10.65
C ARG A 276 -3.50 11.57 9.49
N TYR A 277 -3.52 10.92 8.32
CA TYR A 277 -4.24 11.42 7.15
C TYR A 277 -5.75 11.44 7.34
N SER A 278 -6.30 10.58 8.20
CA SER A 278 -7.73 10.51 8.46
C SER A 278 -8.29 11.80 9.06
N LEU A 279 -7.51 12.54 9.83
CA LEU A 279 -7.91 13.84 10.38
C LEU A 279 -8.13 14.84 9.26
N VAL A 280 -7.18 14.95 8.32
CA VAL A 280 -7.28 15.83 7.15
C VAL A 280 -8.45 15.41 6.27
N LEU A 281 -8.56 14.12 5.96
CA LEU A 281 -9.64 13.58 5.12
C LEU A 281 -11.01 13.82 5.75
N GLY A 282 -11.15 13.65 7.08
CA GLY A 282 -12.38 13.93 7.81
C GLY A 282 -12.77 15.40 7.79
N HIS A 283 -11.79 16.30 7.85
CA HIS A 283 -12.04 17.73 7.75
C HIS A 283 -12.51 18.11 6.33
N VAL A 284 -11.83 17.62 5.30
CA VAL A 284 -12.21 17.83 3.90
C VAL A 284 -13.60 17.28 3.61
N MET A 285 -13.93 16.07 4.11
CA MET A 285 -15.27 15.48 3.98
C MET A 285 -16.36 16.40 4.54
N ARG A 286 -16.15 16.92 5.75
CA ARG A 286 -17.10 17.80 6.41
C ARG A 286 -17.31 19.09 5.62
N ARG A 287 -16.22 19.68 5.14
CA ARG A 287 -16.27 20.95 4.39
C ARG A 287 -16.92 20.81 3.02
N LEU A 288 -16.64 19.71 2.29
CA LEU A 288 -17.14 19.50 0.93
C LEU A 288 -18.55 18.88 0.88
N PHE A 289 -18.83 17.97 1.79
CA PHE A 289 -20.06 17.14 1.71
C PHE A 289 -20.98 17.30 2.91
N GLY A 290 -20.59 18.05 3.93
CA GLY A 290 -21.36 18.15 5.19
C GLY A 290 -21.41 16.86 6.00
N GLU A 291 -20.68 15.82 5.56
CA GLU A 291 -20.74 14.48 6.12
C GLU A 291 -19.71 14.28 7.22
N ARG A 292 -20.07 13.47 8.21
CA ARG A 292 -19.09 13.01 9.19
C ARG A 292 -18.15 12.00 8.55
N HIS A 293 -16.89 12.09 8.94
CA HIS A 293 -15.88 11.13 8.49
C HIS A 293 -16.23 9.70 8.93
N VAL A 294 -15.86 8.75 8.06
CA VAL A 294 -15.94 7.31 8.33
C VAL A 294 -15.16 6.95 9.58
N PRO A 295 -15.70 6.08 10.42
CA PRO A 295 -14.92 5.50 11.51
C PRO A 295 -13.64 4.86 11.00
N ASN A 296 -12.52 5.34 11.49
CA ASN A 296 -11.23 4.70 11.26
C ASN A 296 -10.86 3.90 12.50
N LEU A 297 -10.68 2.60 12.33
CA LEU A 297 -10.10 1.76 13.35
C LEU A 297 -8.57 1.84 13.24
N LEU A 298 -7.94 2.37 14.26
CA LEU A 298 -6.48 2.35 14.37
C LEU A 298 -6.02 0.98 14.86
N CYS A 299 -5.35 0.24 14.00
CA CYS A 299 -4.56 -0.91 14.41
C CYS A 299 -3.10 -0.50 14.53
N SER A 300 -2.67 -0.18 15.72
CA SER A 300 -1.26 0.05 16.06
C SER A 300 -0.76 -1.11 16.90
N CYS A 301 0.14 -1.89 16.35
CA CYS A 301 0.96 -2.80 17.12
C CYS A 301 2.39 -2.32 16.94
N ALA A 302 3.06 -1.94 18.01
CA ALA A 302 4.49 -1.72 18.05
C ALA A 302 5.13 -2.90 18.83
N PRO A 303 5.17 -4.11 18.23
CA PRO A 303 5.88 -5.21 18.86
C PRO A 303 7.35 -4.83 18.91
N ARG A 304 7.99 -5.09 20.04
CA ARG A 304 9.45 -5.08 20.09
C ARG A 304 9.95 -6.05 19.01
N PRO A 305 11.01 -5.67 18.27
CA PRO A 305 11.61 -6.58 17.31
C PRO A 305 11.97 -7.88 18.04
N SER A 306 11.34 -8.98 17.67
CA SER A 306 11.53 -10.30 18.28
C SER A 306 11.30 -11.39 17.26
N GLY A 307 11.88 -12.56 17.49
CA GLY A 307 11.69 -13.73 16.66
C GLY A 307 13.01 -14.36 16.20
N PRO A 308 12.98 -15.61 15.75
CA PRO A 308 14.19 -16.41 15.50
C PRO A 308 15.23 -15.76 14.60
N LEU A 309 14.80 -15.00 13.57
CA LEU A 309 15.74 -14.31 12.68
C LEU A 309 16.41 -13.11 13.38
N ILE A 310 15.68 -12.37 14.19
CA ILE A 310 16.23 -11.25 14.96
C ILE A 310 17.16 -11.78 16.05
N ASP A 311 16.74 -12.83 16.77
CA ASP A 311 17.53 -13.46 17.81
C ASP A 311 18.87 -13.97 17.24
N ALA A 312 18.86 -14.57 16.05
CA ALA A 312 20.07 -14.98 15.35
C ALA A 312 21.01 -13.80 15.05
N VAL A 313 20.48 -12.67 14.60
CA VAL A 313 21.28 -11.47 14.33
C VAL A 313 21.85 -10.89 15.62
N CYS A 314 21.02 -10.80 16.68
CA CYS A 314 21.46 -10.32 17.99
C CYS A 314 22.57 -11.20 18.57
N HIS A 315 22.43 -12.52 18.51
CA HIS A 315 23.43 -13.48 18.96
C HIS A 315 24.74 -13.33 18.19
N ALA A 316 24.67 -13.29 16.84
CA ALA A 316 25.83 -13.18 15.98
C ALA A 316 26.61 -11.86 16.14
N ARG A 317 25.93 -10.78 16.57
CA ARG A 317 26.49 -9.43 16.62
C ARG A 317 26.68 -8.88 18.03
N GLY A 318 26.34 -9.64 19.04
CA GLY A 318 26.44 -9.22 20.43
C GLY A 318 25.41 -8.14 20.84
N GLY A 319 24.31 -8.00 20.10
CA GLY A 319 23.24 -7.06 20.39
C GLY A 319 22.35 -6.71 19.19
N LEU A 320 21.33 -5.89 19.40
CA LEU A 320 20.37 -5.48 18.38
C LEU A 320 20.97 -4.35 17.50
N PRO A 321 21.20 -4.58 16.20
CA PRO A 321 21.70 -3.54 15.29
C PRO A 321 20.73 -2.35 15.19
N PRO A 322 21.23 -1.12 14.98
CA PRO A 322 20.38 0.07 14.85
C PRO A 322 19.31 -0.07 13.75
N ALA A 323 19.64 -0.69 12.62
CA ALA A 323 18.71 -0.90 11.51
C ALA A 323 17.53 -1.83 11.84
N LEU A 324 17.62 -2.61 12.94
CA LEU A 324 16.53 -3.49 13.41
C LEU A 324 15.74 -2.91 14.57
N ARG A 325 16.08 -1.72 15.11
CA ARG A 325 15.34 -1.12 16.24
C ARG A 325 13.90 -0.79 15.87
N ASP A 326 13.71 -0.30 14.64
CA ASP A 326 12.40 0.08 14.11
C ASP A 326 11.85 -0.96 13.12
N TYR A 327 12.43 -2.18 13.14
CA TYR A 327 12.02 -3.23 12.23
C TYR A 327 10.61 -3.73 12.58
N GLU A 328 9.69 -3.56 11.66
CA GLU A 328 8.36 -4.17 11.74
C GLU A 328 8.42 -5.58 11.17
N ARG A 329 8.17 -6.58 12.02
CA ARG A 329 8.16 -7.97 11.62
C ARG A 329 7.22 -8.21 10.45
N THR A 330 7.77 -8.63 9.31
CA THR A 330 7.01 -8.82 8.08
C THR A 330 6.19 -10.12 8.12
N LEU A 331 5.20 -10.23 7.22
CA LEU A 331 4.46 -11.48 7.06
C LEU A 331 5.36 -12.62 6.58
N ILE A 332 6.37 -12.31 5.79
CA ILE A 332 7.34 -13.30 5.29
C ILE A 332 8.19 -13.85 6.41
N ASP A 333 8.72 -12.98 7.29
CA ASP A 333 9.47 -13.40 8.48
C ASP A 333 8.63 -14.35 9.34
N ARG A 334 7.40 -13.94 9.66
CA ARG A 334 6.47 -14.78 10.44
C ARG A 334 6.17 -16.12 9.74
N PHE A 335 5.91 -16.09 8.44
CA PHE A 335 5.63 -17.30 7.67
C PHE A 335 6.81 -18.27 7.64
N LEU A 336 8.04 -17.77 7.55
CA LEU A 336 9.24 -18.61 7.51
C LEU A 336 9.60 -19.22 8.87
N THR A 337 9.34 -18.52 9.98
CA THR A 337 9.89 -18.88 11.30
C THR A 337 8.88 -19.35 12.33
N ASN A 338 7.58 -19.09 12.13
CA ASN A 338 6.53 -19.48 13.07
C ASN A 338 5.62 -20.55 12.48
N ASP A 339 4.98 -21.33 13.35
CA ASP A 339 3.82 -22.11 12.94
C ASP A 339 2.66 -21.17 12.55
N VAL A 340 1.96 -21.50 11.47
CA VAL A 340 0.87 -20.68 10.93
C VAL A 340 -0.28 -20.50 11.94
N GLY A 341 -0.57 -21.55 12.73
CA GLY A 341 -1.58 -21.48 13.80
C GLY A 341 -1.20 -20.50 14.90
N THR A 342 0.07 -20.47 15.26
CA THR A 342 0.61 -19.58 16.29
C THR A 342 0.52 -18.11 15.89
N ILE A 343 0.68 -17.80 14.60
CA ILE A 343 0.58 -16.42 14.11
C ILE A 343 -0.80 -15.82 14.39
N ARG A 344 -1.86 -16.58 14.15
CA ARG A 344 -3.24 -16.12 14.42
C ARG A 344 -3.50 -15.96 15.91
N GLU A 345 -3.02 -16.86 16.73
CA GLU A 345 -3.19 -16.76 18.19
C GLU A 345 -2.41 -15.59 18.78
N GLU A 346 -1.17 -15.36 18.37
CA GLU A 346 -0.40 -14.16 18.74
C GLU A 346 -1.17 -12.86 18.44
N ILE A 347 -1.83 -12.79 17.30
CA ILE A 347 -2.64 -11.64 16.88
C ILE A 347 -3.84 -11.48 17.82
N ARG A 348 -4.57 -12.56 18.09
CA ARG A 348 -5.74 -12.55 18.99
C ARG A 348 -5.38 -12.19 20.42
N VAL A 349 -4.27 -12.70 20.92
CA VAL A 349 -3.77 -12.38 22.27
C VAL A 349 -3.38 -10.90 22.37
N ALA A 350 -2.66 -10.36 21.36
CA ALA A 350 -2.35 -8.94 21.30
C ALA A 350 -3.61 -8.05 21.30
N TRP A 351 -4.64 -8.48 20.60
CA TRP A 351 -5.94 -7.81 20.55
C TRP A 351 -6.68 -7.82 21.89
N ARG A 352 -6.74 -8.99 22.56
CA ARG A 352 -7.42 -9.16 23.86
C ARG A 352 -6.72 -8.39 24.99
N ASN A 353 -5.41 -8.25 24.92
CA ASN A 353 -4.60 -7.57 25.94
C ASN A 353 -4.52 -6.05 25.75
N GLY A 354 -5.32 -5.47 24.85
CA GLY A 354 -5.36 -4.02 24.65
C GLY A 354 -4.08 -3.43 24.02
N ALA A 355 -3.24 -4.25 23.41
CA ALA A 355 -2.09 -3.81 22.64
C ALA A 355 -2.51 -3.27 21.25
N VAL A 356 -3.60 -2.50 21.24
CA VAL A 356 -4.19 -1.87 20.05
C VAL A 356 -4.18 -0.37 20.21
#